data_eea86302e974c1a3a95f2c0a1f2715a1
#
_entry.id   eea86302e974c1a3a95f2c0a1f2715a1
#
_cell.length_a   1.000
_cell.length_b   1.000
_cell.length_c   1.000
_cell.angle_alpha   90.00
_cell.angle_beta   90.00
_cell.angle_gamma   90.00
#
_symmetry.space_group_name_H-M   'P 1'
#
loop_
_entity.id
_entity.type
_entity.pdbx_description
1 polymer ?
#
loop_
_entity_poly.entity_id
_entity_poly.type
_entity_poly.pdbx_seq_one_letter_code
_entity_poly.pdbx_strand_id
1 'polypeptide(L)'
;MSEYQERHSVAKLIGAPPGYVGFEDTEMAGGKLLNDVEKDPHAILLLDEIEKAHEDVSNVLLQIMDNGYLSGSNGKRVDMRNVVLIMTSNLGAAEMEKNAIGFAGLEKEGADDVAVERFFPPEFRNRLDSVVSFAPLNNQIILKVVDKFLIQLENQLHDKLSLIHI
;
A
#
# COMPACT_ATOMS: atom_id res chain seq x y z
N MET A 1 2.95 -4.15 -1.22
CA MET A 1 3.74 -3.85 -2.45
C MET A 1 5.00 -4.69 -2.62
N SER A 2 5.25 -5.64 -1.74
CA SER A 2 6.44 -6.53 -1.80
C SER A 2 6.57 -7.35 -3.10
N GLU A 3 5.47 -7.60 -3.83
CA GLU A 3 5.48 -8.28 -5.12
C GLU A 3 5.92 -7.38 -6.30
N TYR A 4 6.00 -6.07 -6.07
CA TYR A 4 6.31 -5.04 -7.08
C TYR A 4 7.63 -4.33 -6.81
N GLN A 5 8.61 -5.03 -6.23
CA GLN A 5 9.95 -4.50 -5.94
C GLN A 5 10.82 -4.41 -7.19
N GLU A 6 10.57 -5.26 -8.16
CA GLU A 6 11.37 -5.33 -9.38
C GLU A 6 10.63 -4.69 -10.55
N ARG A 7 11.39 -4.04 -11.44
CA ARG A 7 10.85 -3.33 -12.59
C ARG A 7 9.92 -4.17 -13.48
N HIS A 8 10.25 -5.43 -13.68
CA HIS A 8 9.39 -6.32 -14.48
C HIS A 8 8.05 -6.63 -13.81
N SER A 9 7.96 -6.52 -12.48
CA SER A 9 6.73 -6.72 -11.73
C SER A 9 5.77 -5.54 -11.92
N VAL A 10 6.29 -4.32 -12.11
CA VAL A 10 5.47 -3.14 -12.42
C VAL A 10 4.74 -3.30 -13.76
N ALA A 11 5.38 -3.98 -14.73
CA ALA A 11 4.74 -4.30 -16.01
C ALA A 11 3.48 -5.17 -15.84
N LYS A 12 3.37 -5.99 -14.80
CA LYS A 12 2.14 -6.76 -14.50
C LYS A 12 1.01 -5.84 -14.05
N LEU A 13 1.35 -4.71 -13.42
CA LEU A 13 0.36 -3.77 -12.90
C LEU A 13 -0.27 -2.92 -14.00
N ILE A 14 0.56 -2.40 -14.92
CA ILE A 14 0.16 -1.44 -15.97
C ILE A 14 0.18 -2.01 -17.39
N GLY A 15 0.56 -3.28 -17.54
CA GLY A 15 0.72 -3.95 -18.83
C GLY A 15 2.18 -3.99 -19.32
N ALA A 16 2.54 -5.07 -20.00
CA ALA A 16 3.86 -5.25 -20.57
C ALA A 16 4.02 -4.41 -21.85
N PRO A 17 5.16 -3.73 -22.04
CA PRO A 17 5.47 -3.07 -23.31
C PRO A 17 5.53 -4.06 -24.48
N PRO A 18 5.27 -3.62 -25.73
CA PRO A 18 5.44 -4.46 -26.90
C PRO A 18 6.83 -5.10 -26.96
N GLY A 19 6.88 -6.42 -27.22
CA GLY A 19 8.12 -7.18 -27.30
C GLY A 19 8.58 -7.86 -26.00
N TYR A 20 7.88 -7.67 -24.89
CA TYR A 20 8.12 -8.42 -23.66
C TYR A 20 7.27 -9.70 -23.60
N VAL A 21 7.81 -10.76 -22.95
CA VAL A 21 7.08 -12.01 -22.69
C VAL A 21 5.80 -11.69 -21.89
N GLY A 22 4.64 -12.13 -22.38
CA GLY A 22 3.33 -11.85 -21.79
C GLY A 22 2.52 -10.73 -22.50
N PHE A 23 3.08 -10.06 -23.51
CA PHE A 23 2.33 -9.07 -24.29
C PHE A 23 1.20 -9.70 -25.13
N GLU A 24 1.34 -10.97 -25.53
CA GLU A 24 0.32 -11.68 -26.30
C GLU A 24 -0.86 -12.20 -25.46
N ASP A 25 -0.70 -12.29 -24.13
CA ASP A 25 -1.80 -12.61 -23.22
C ASP A 25 -2.69 -11.36 -23.03
N THR A 26 -3.91 -11.43 -23.56
CA THR A 26 -4.88 -10.32 -23.55
C THR A 26 -5.19 -9.80 -22.15
N GLU A 27 -5.12 -10.64 -21.10
CA GLU A 27 -5.30 -10.21 -19.71
C GLU A 27 -4.06 -9.49 -19.15
N MET A 28 -2.85 -9.90 -19.54
CA MET A 28 -1.60 -9.28 -19.09
C MET A 28 -1.22 -8.04 -19.92
N ALA A 29 -1.64 -7.97 -21.18
CA ALA A 29 -1.36 -6.82 -22.05
C ALA A 29 -2.01 -5.53 -21.56
N GLY A 30 -3.17 -5.64 -20.92
CA GLY A 30 -3.88 -4.48 -20.35
C GLY A 30 -3.37 -4.01 -18.99
N GLY A 31 -2.60 -4.86 -18.28
CA GLY A 31 -2.24 -4.63 -16.88
C GLY A 31 -3.39 -4.91 -15.90
N LYS A 32 -3.05 -5.54 -14.78
CA LYS A 32 -4.05 -5.95 -13.78
C LYS A 32 -4.84 -4.76 -13.24
N LEU A 33 -4.14 -3.68 -12.86
CA LEU A 33 -4.76 -2.49 -12.29
C LEU A 33 -5.78 -1.85 -13.25
N LEU A 34 -5.40 -1.71 -14.53
CA LEU A 34 -6.28 -1.13 -15.55
C LEU A 34 -7.53 -1.96 -15.77
N ASN A 35 -7.37 -3.29 -15.84
CA ASN A 35 -8.49 -4.20 -16.04
C ASN A 35 -9.45 -4.22 -14.83
N ASP A 36 -8.91 -4.16 -13.60
CA ASP A 36 -9.72 -4.17 -12.39
C ASP A 36 -10.51 -2.86 -12.22
N VAL A 37 -9.88 -1.71 -12.45
CA VAL A 37 -10.58 -0.41 -12.37
C VAL A 37 -11.58 -0.23 -13.51
N GLU A 38 -11.33 -0.78 -14.70
CA GLU A 38 -12.32 -0.74 -15.78
C GLU A 38 -13.60 -1.50 -15.43
N LYS A 39 -13.48 -2.63 -14.70
CA LYS A 39 -14.63 -3.40 -14.22
C LYS A 39 -15.37 -2.70 -13.09
N ASP A 40 -14.63 -2.01 -12.22
CA ASP A 40 -15.17 -1.26 -11.08
C ASP A 40 -14.55 0.14 -11.00
N PRO A 41 -15.13 1.14 -11.67
CA PRO A 41 -14.61 2.50 -11.70
C PRO A 41 -14.65 3.24 -10.35
N HIS A 42 -15.37 2.74 -9.36
CA HIS A 42 -15.49 3.30 -8.01
C HIS A 42 -14.71 2.50 -6.98
N ALA A 43 -13.64 1.83 -7.39
CA ALA A 43 -12.83 0.99 -6.54
C ALA A 43 -12.04 1.78 -5.49
N ILE A 44 -11.68 1.08 -4.41
CA ILE A 44 -10.66 1.53 -3.46
C ILE A 44 -9.36 0.80 -3.81
N LEU A 45 -8.33 1.55 -4.18
CA LEU A 45 -7.00 1.02 -4.47
C LEU A 45 -6.13 1.13 -3.22
N LEU A 46 -5.89 0.01 -2.55
CA LEU A 46 -4.99 -0.07 -1.39
C LEU A 46 -3.61 -0.55 -1.82
N LEU A 47 -2.60 0.28 -1.59
CA LEU A 47 -1.18 -0.02 -1.82
C LEU A 47 -0.47 -0.17 -0.47
N ASP A 48 -0.38 -1.40 -0.01
CA ASP A 48 0.21 -1.72 1.28
C ASP A 48 1.73 -1.79 1.19
N GLU A 49 2.45 -1.16 2.16
CA GLU A 49 3.91 -1.06 2.21
C GLU A 49 4.51 -0.44 0.93
N ILE A 50 4.08 0.77 0.60
CA ILE A 50 4.49 1.45 -0.64
C ILE A 50 6.00 1.65 -0.74
N GLU A 51 6.71 1.76 0.38
CA GLU A 51 8.17 1.89 0.45
C GLU A 51 8.92 0.68 -0.11
N LYS A 52 8.26 -0.46 -0.25
CA LYS A 52 8.84 -1.67 -0.84
C LYS A 52 8.66 -1.75 -2.35
N ALA A 53 7.87 -0.86 -2.92
CA ALA A 53 7.63 -0.84 -4.36
C ALA A 53 8.83 -0.29 -5.13
N HIS A 54 8.98 -0.73 -6.38
CA HIS A 54 9.91 -0.12 -7.32
C HIS A 54 9.53 1.35 -7.58
N GLU A 55 10.51 2.23 -7.83
CA GLU A 55 10.29 3.65 -8.10
C GLU A 55 9.32 3.94 -9.25
N ASP A 56 9.26 3.07 -10.26
CA ASP A 56 8.31 3.19 -11.36
C ASP A 56 6.83 3.17 -10.89
N VAL A 57 6.53 2.54 -9.75
CA VAL A 57 5.18 2.59 -9.15
C VAL A 57 4.83 4.01 -8.73
N SER A 58 5.77 4.74 -8.12
CA SER A 58 5.56 6.14 -7.75
C SER A 58 5.27 7.02 -8.98
N ASN A 59 5.94 6.76 -10.11
CA ASN A 59 5.69 7.46 -11.37
C ASN A 59 4.27 7.17 -11.91
N VAL A 60 3.81 5.93 -11.79
CA VAL A 60 2.44 5.53 -12.16
C VAL A 60 1.41 6.26 -11.29
N LEU A 61 1.66 6.33 -9.98
CA LEU A 61 0.77 7.03 -9.04
C LEU A 61 0.71 8.54 -9.32
N LEU A 62 1.85 9.16 -9.59
CA LEU A 62 1.89 10.56 -10.01
C LEU A 62 1.05 10.79 -11.28
N GLN A 63 1.15 9.90 -12.26
CA GLN A 63 0.33 9.99 -13.47
C GLN A 63 -1.17 9.92 -13.16
N ILE A 64 -1.58 9.04 -12.25
CA ILE A 64 -2.98 8.91 -11.81
C ILE A 64 -3.43 10.21 -11.12
N MET A 65 -2.65 10.71 -10.17
CA MET A 65 -3.00 11.90 -9.38
C MET A 65 -3.03 13.18 -10.22
N ASP A 66 -2.12 13.30 -11.20
CA ASP A 66 -2.03 14.48 -12.05
C ASP A 66 -3.09 14.52 -13.16
N ASN A 67 -3.30 13.39 -13.83
CA ASN A 67 -4.10 13.33 -15.03
C ASN A 67 -5.53 12.81 -14.76
N GLY A 68 -5.75 12.11 -13.63
CA GLY A 68 -7.01 11.43 -13.35
C GLY A 68 -7.27 10.22 -14.25
N TYR A 69 -6.28 9.77 -15.01
CA TYR A 69 -6.35 8.54 -15.81
C TYR A 69 -5.00 7.84 -15.84
N LEU A 70 -5.03 6.54 -16.09
CA LEU A 70 -3.84 5.73 -16.31
C LEU A 70 -3.86 5.17 -17.74
N SER A 71 -2.71 5.25 -18.41
CA SER A 71 -2.52 4.69 -19.75
C SER A 71 -1.73 3.39 -19.67
N GLY A 72 -2.30 2.31 -20.18
CA GLY A 72 -1.61 1.05 -20.32
C GLY A 72 -0.61 1.03 -21.47
N SER A 73 0.26 0.04 -21.47
CA SER A 73 1.26 -0.17 -22.52
C SER A 73 0.66 -0.43 -23.92
N ASN A 74 -0.59 -0.88 -23.96
CA ASN A 74 -1.36 -1.08 -25.19
C ASN A 74 -2.05 0.20 -25.69
N GLY A 75 -1.80 1.37 -25.06
CA GLY A 75 -2.43 2.65 -25.39
C GLY A 75 -3.84 2.83 -24.82
N LYS A 76 -4.40 1.82 -24.13
CA LYS A 76 -5.70 1.92 -23.47
C LYS A 76 -5.61 2.91 -22.30
N ARG A 77 -6.61 3.79 -22.19
CA ARG A 77 -6.73 4.74 -21.07
C ARG A 77 -7.93 4.38 -20.21
N VAL A 78 -7.71 4.36 -18.91
CA VAL A 78 -8.74 4.07 -17.90
C VAL A 78 -8.86 5.29 -16.99
N ASP A 79 -10.10 5.73 -16.75
CA ASP A 79 -10.43 6.86 -15.88
C ASP A 79 -10.26 6.44 -14.41
N MET A 80 -9.46 7.18 -13.65
CA MET A 80 -9.14 6.93 -12.25
C MET A 80 -9.74 7.98 -11.30
N ARG A 81 -10.52 8.95 -11.79
CA ARG A 81 -11.01 10.08 -10.98
C ARG A 81 -11.96 9.69 -9.87
N ASN A 82 -12.61 8.54 -9.99
CA ASN A 82 -13.52 8.02 -8.97
C ASN A 82 -12.88 6.94 -8.09
N VAL A 83 -11.57 6.67 -8.25
CA VAL A 83 -10.82 5.71 -7.45
C VAL A 83 -10.31 6.38 -6.20
N VAL A 84 -10.56 5.78 -5.03
CA VAL A 84 -9.95 6.22 -3.78
C VAL A 84 -8.59 5.53 -3.63
N LEU A 85 -7.52 6.31 -3.61
CA LEU A 85 -6.16 5.80 -3.44
C LEU A 85 -5.76 5.85 -1.98
N ILE A 86 -5.43 4.70 -1.41
CA ILE A 86 -4.93 4.56 -0.03
C ILE A 86 -3.54 3.91 -0.09
N MET A 87 -2.58 4.52 0.57
CA MET A 87 -1.22 3.99 0.69
C MET A 87 -0.88 3.81 2.15
N THR A 88 -0.29 2.67 2.51
CA THR A 88 0.27 2.46 3.84
C THR A 88 1.79 2.41 3.77
N SER A 89 2.45 2.83 4.84
CA SER A 89 3.91 2.78 4.97
C SER A 89 4.33 2.65 6.42
N ASN A 90 5.49 2.07 6.65
CA ASN A 90 6.11 1.99 7.98
C ASN A 90 7.42 2.80 8.08
N LEU A 91 7.60 3.78 7.21
CA LEU A 91 8.82 4.59 7.11
C LEU A 91 9.23 5.28 8.41
N GLY A 92 8.25 5.74 9.22
CA GLY A 92 8.51 6.43 10.50
C GLY A 92 8.95 5.50 11.63
N ALA A 93 8.57 4.22 11.59
CA ALA A 93 8.83 3.28 12.69
C ALA A 93 10.32 3.09 12.99
N ALA A 94 11.15 2.95 11.97
CA ALA A 94 12.60 2.77 12.12
C ALA A 94 13.33 4.02 12.64
N GLU A 95 12.79 5.21 12.38
CA GLU A 95 13.35 6.46 12.90
C GLU A 95 12.92 6.71 14.34
N MET A 96 11.71 6.32 14.72
CA MET A 96 11.25 6.36 16.11
C MET A 96 12.07 5.44 17.01
N GLU A 97 12.39 4.22 16.56
CA GLU A 97 13.26 3.30 17.31
C GLU A 97 14.68 3.84 17.51
N LYS A 98 15.26 4.49 16.51
CA LYS A 98 16.59 5.10 16.62
C LYS A 98 16.61 6.27 17.62
N ASN A 99 15.53 7.04 17.68
CA ASN A 99 15.39 8.17 18.60
C ASN A 99 15.10 7.70 20.05
N ALA A 100 14.50 6.54 20.24
CA ALA A 100 14.24 5.95 21.56
C ALA A 100 15.52 5.44 22.26
N ILE A 101 16.59 5.15 21.50
CA ILE A 101 17.90 4.71 22.05
C ILE A 101 18.81 5.90 22.38
N GLY A 102 18.50 7.10 21.89
CA GLY A 102 19.24 8.33 22.22
C GLY A 102 18.68 9.00 23.47
N PHE A 103 19.55 9.51 24.34
CA PHE A 103 19.28 10.18 25.63
C PHE A 103 18.38 11.45 25.57
N ALA A 104 17.67 11.72 24.49
CA ALA A 104 16.76 12.83 24.33
C ALA A 104 15.32 12.31 24.24
N GLY A 105 14.72 12.10 25.41
CA GLY A 105 13.28 11.80 25.56
C GLY A 105 12.37 12.99 25.21
N LEU A 106 12.53 13.53 24.03
CA LEU A 106 11.59 14.44 23.42
C LEU A 106 10.89 13.65 22.32
N GLU A 107 9.67 13.23 22.60
CA GLU A 107 8.69 12.87 21.56
C GLU A 107 8.67 14.05 20.58
N LYS A 108 9.41 13.92 19.47
CA LYS A 108 9.29 14.88 18.38
C LYS A 108 8.02 14.51 17.62
N GLU A 109 6.92 15.19 17.95
CA GLU A 109 5.83 15.40 17.01
C GLU A 109 6.46 15.77 15.66
N GLY A 110 6.21 14.99 14.61
CA GLY A 110 6.74 15.24 13.28
C GLY A 110 7.86 14.31 12.80
N ALA A 111 8.25 13.26 13.54
CA ALA A 111 9.20 12.27 13.04
C ALA A 111 8.67 11.53 11.81
N ASP A 112 7.37 11.30 11.76
CA ASP A 112 6.69 10.66 10.63
C ASP A 112 6.71 11.57 9.40
N ASP A 113 6.49 12.87 9.59
CA ASP A 113 6.54 13.84 8.49
C ASP A 113 7.92 13.88 7.85
N VAL A 114 8.99 13.85 8.64
CA VAL A 114 10.37 13.81 8.15
C VAL A 114 10.65 12.54 7.35
N ALA A 115 10.13 11.38 7.78
CA ALA A 115 10.31 10.12 7.07
C ALA A 115 9.58 10.14 5.72
N VAL A 116 8.34 10.64 5.70
CA VAL A 116 7.54 10.84 4.49
C VAL A 116 8.23 11.84 3.54
N GLU A 117 8.80 12.93 4.09
CA GLU A 117 9.53 13.93 3.32
C GLU A 117 10.78 13.40 2.63
N ARG A 118 11.46 12.47 3.26
CA ARG A 118 12.67 11.85 2.69
C ARG A 118 12.36 10.83 1.61
N PHE A 119 11.26 10.11 1.76
CA PHE A 119 10.89 9.05 0.85
C PHE A 119 10.14 9.58 -0.38
N PHE A 120 9.15 10.45 -0.16
CA PHE A 120 8.37 11.01 -1.24
C PHE A 120 8.86 12.40 -1.64
N PRO A 121 9.13 12.64 -2.92
CA PRO A 121 9.50 13.97 -3.41
C PRO A 121 8.34 14.96 -3.20
N PRO A 122 8.63 16.28 -3.11
CA PRO A 122 7.62 17.31 -2.86
C PRO A 122 6.45 17.27 -3.84
N GLU A 123 6.71 16.95 -5.10
CA GLU A 123 5.69 16.80 -6.14
C GLU A 123 4.67 15.71 -5.83
N PHE A 124 5.12 14.60 -5.22
CA PHE A 124 4.23 13.52 -4.79
C PHE A 124 3.40 13.93 -3.57
N ARG A 125 4.06 14.50 -2.56
CA ARG A 125 3.41 14.92 -1.31
C ARG A 125 2.33 15.97 -1.54
N ASN A 126 2.55 16.90 -2.46
CA ASN A 126 1.58 17.96 -2.79
C ASN A 126 0.31 17.45 -3.48
N ARG A 127 0.26 16.16 -3.84
CA ARG A 127 -0.92 15.51 -4.44
C ARG A 127 -1.73 14.70 -3.44
N LEU A 128 -1.19 14.50 -2.23
CA LEU A 128 -1.90 13.79 -1.17
C LEU A 128 -2.94 14.71 -0.54
N ASP A 129 -4.17 14.26 -0.46
CA ASP A 129 -5.25 14.99 0.22
C ASP A 129 -5.05 14.99 1.74
N SER A 130 -4.53 13.89 2.29
CA SER A 130 -4.29 13.73 3.71
C SER A 130 -3.19 12.71 4.00
N VAL A 131 -2.41 12.98 5.04
CA VAL A 131 -1.46 12.04 5.65
C VAL A 131 -1.94 11.77 7.07
N VAL A 132 -2.09 10.49 7.42
CA VAL A 132 -2.54 10.06 8.76
C VAL A 132 -1.44 9.27 9.43
N SER A 133 -0.89 9.82 10.51
CA SER A 133 0.12 9.17 11.32
C SER A 133 -0.52 8.31 12.41
N PHE A 134 0.00 7.09 12.59
CA PHE A 134 -0.42 6.18 13.63
C PHE A 134 0.61 6.16 14.76
N ALA A 135 0.18 6.57 15.97
CA ALA A 135 1.02 6.52 17.14
C ALA A 135 1.37 5.07 17.54
N PRO A 136 2.55 4.85 18.16
CA PRO A 136 2.90 3.55 18.74
C PRO A 136 1.85 3.07 19.74
N LEU A 137 1.62 1.75 19.76
CA LEU A 137 0.66 1.16 20.68
C LEU A 137 1.22 1.22 22.12
N ASN A 138 0.46 1.80 23.03
CA ASN A 138 0.78 1.74 24.45
C ASN A 138 0.45 0.35 25.05
N ASN A 139 1.02 0.03 26.22
CA ASN A 139 0.83 -1.27 26.87
C ASN A 139 -0.65 -1.63 27.11
N GLN A 140 -1.50 -0.65 27.42
CA GLN A 140 -2.92 -0.90 27.64
C GLN A 140 -3.64 -1.30 26.34
N ILE A 141 -3.28 -0.69 25.22
CA ILE A 141 -3.82 -1.04 23.90
C ILE A 141 -3.31 -2.42 23.48
N ILE A 142 -2.02 -2.70 23.72
CA ILE A 142 -1.42 -4.03 23.43
C ILE A 142 -2.18 -5.13 24.18
N LEU A 143 -2.47 -4.96 25.46
CA LEU A 143 -3.25 -5.93 26.23
C LEU A 143 -4.64 -6.16 25.61
N LYS A 144 -5.36 -5.11 25.21
CA LYS A 144 -6.65 -5.26 24.53
C LYS A 144 -6.56 -6.01 23.20
N VAL A 145 -5.47 -5.80 22.46
CA VAL A 145 -5.21 -6.54 21.21
C VAL A 145 -4.96 -8.01 21.48
N VAL A 146 -4.17 -8.34 22.52
CA VAL A 146 -3.95 -9.73 22.96
C VAL A 146 -5.26 -10.39 23.37
N ASP A 147 -6.08 -9.74 24.20
CA ASP A 147 -7.39 -10.26 24.60
C ASP A 147 -8.28 -10.55 23.40
N LYS A 148 -8.32 -9.63 22.42
CA LYS A 148 -9.06 -9.84 21.19
C LYS A 148 -8.60 -11.10 20.42
N PHE A 149 -7.29 -11.29 20.29
CA PHE A 149 -6.75 -12.47 19.59
C PHE A 149 -7.00 -13.77 20.38
N LEU A 150 -6.94 -13.73 21.72
CA LEU A 150 -7.28 -14.88 22.54
C LEU A 150 -8.75 -15.29 22.34
N ILE A 151 -9.68 -14.34 22.36
CA ILE A 151 -11.11 -14.60 22.09
C ILE A 151 -11.31 -15.16 20.68
N GLN A 152 -10.61 -14.63 19.68
CA GLN A 152 -10.69 -15.18 18.33
C GLN A 152 -10.18 -16.61 18.24
N LEU A 153 -9.08 -16.90 18.93
CA LEU A 153 -8.51 -18.24 18.99
C LEU A 153 -9.45 -19.22 19.71
N GLU A 154 -10.03 -18.80 20.84
CA GLU A 154 -11.03 -19.59 21.58
C GLU A 154 -12.23 -19.95 20.69
N ASN A 155 -12.77 -18.97 19.95
CA ASN A 155 -13.86 -19.20 19.02
C ASN A 155 -13.49 -20.20 17.92
N GLN A 156 -12.31 -20.07 17.33
CA GLN A 156 -11.81 -21.01 16.31
C GLN A 156 -11.59 -22.42 16.86
N LEU A 157 -11.12 -22.53 18.11
CA LEU A 157 -10.94 -23.82 18.78
C LEU A 157 -12.29 -24.44 19.16
N HIS A 158 -13.24 -23.63 19.63
CA HIS A 158 -14.58 -24.09 19.96
C HIS A 158 -15.28 -24.68 18.74
N ASP A 159 -15.19 -24.01 17.59
CA ASP A 159 -15.77 -24.51 16.33
C ASP A 159 -15.12 -25.84 15.88
N LYS A 160 -13.83 -26.02 16.16
CA LYS A 160 -13.11 -27.28 15.85
C LYS A 160 -13.33 -28.38 16.90
N LEU A 161 -13.47 -28.02 18.18
CA LEU A 161 -13.66 -28.97 19.29
C LEU A 161 -15.11 -29.45 19.37
N SER A 162 -16.09 -28.69 18.88
CA SER A 162 -17.48 -29.15 18.78
C SER A 162 -17.65 -30.36 17.82
N LEU A 163 -16.65 -30.64 17.01
CA LEU A 163 -16.59 -31.83 16.15
C LEU A 163 -15.99 -33.07 16.85
N ILE A 164 -15.52 -32.96 18.09
CA ILE A 164 -14.87 -34.04 18.85
C ILE A 164 -15.76 -34.54 20.01
N HIS A 165 -16.90 -33.92 20.24
CA HIS A 165 -17.89 -34.44 21.19
C HIS A 165 -18.84 -35.41 20.49
N ILE A 166 -18.37 -36.62 20.22
CA ILE A 166 -19.16 -37.85 20.01
C ILE A 166 -18.77 -38.86 21.06
#